data_14a620322d6c62d8c9851ecdf34a2719
#
_entry.id   14a620322d6c62d8c9851ecdf34a2719
#
_cell.length_a   1.000
_cell.length_b   1.000
_cell.length_c   1.000
_cell.angle_alpha   90.00
_cell.angle_beta   90.00
_cell.angle_gamma   90.00
#
_symmetry.space_group_name_H-M   'P 1'
#
loop_
_entity.id
_entity.type
_entity.pdbx_description
1 polymer ?
#
loop_
_entity_poly.entity_id
_entity_poly.type
_entity_poly.pdbx_seq_one_letter_code
_entity_poly.pdbx_strand_id
1 'polypeptide(L)'
;MLADLHTHTNTSHGHHSAAEMYESAAAAGLDLFGLSEHSPLPEEYACKLYVAAFPGNFRDFVQDVQALRQRELEREDRPLPLLGVELDWLR
;
A
#
# COMPACT_ATOMS: atom_id res chain seq x y z
N MET A 1 -8.63 -1.01 19.74
CA MET A 1 -8.10 -0.56 18.46
C MET A 1 -8.01 -1.74 17.50
N LEU A 2 -8.52 -1.57 16.28
CA LEU A 2 -8.34 -2.52 15.20
C LEU A 2 -7.36 -1.95 14.18
N ALA A 3 -6.36 -2.75 13.81
CA ALA A 3 -5.35 -2.33 12.84
C ALA A 3 -5.00 -3.49 11.91
N ASP A 4 -4.80 -3.18 10.63
CA ASP A 4 -4.19 -4.08 9.67
C ASP A 4 -3.05 -3.31 9.00
N LEU A 5 -1.82 -3.75 9.23
CA LEU A 5 -0.63 -3.01 8.84
C LEU A 5 0.10 -3.62 7.64
N HIS A 6 -0.44 -4.68 7.06
CA HIS A 6 0.21 -5.36 5.94
C HIS A 6 -0.81 -5.76 4.89
N THR A 7 -0.99 -4.91 3.89
CA THR A 7 -1.89 -5.18 2.78
C THR A 7 -1.23 -4.79 1.45
N HIS A 8 -1.72 -5.38 0.37
CA HIS A 8 -1.23 -5.12 -0.98
C HIS A 8 -2.33 -4.52 -1.85
N THR A 9 -1.93 -3.89 -2.94
CA THR A 9 -2.83 -3.29 -3.92
C THR A 9 -2.66 -3.95 -5.28
N ASN A 10 -3.38 -3.46 -6.28
CA ASN A 10 -3.20 -3.90 -7.66
C ASN A 10 -1.86 -3.47 -8.27
N THR A 11 -1.03 -2.74 -7.51
CA THR A 11 0.36 -2.46 -7.91
C THR A 11 1.19 -3.75 -7.91
N SER A 12 0.85 -4.72 -7.06
CA SER A 12 1.50 -6.04 -7.07
C SER A 12 0.46 -7.13 -7.30
N HIS A 13 0.21 -7.97 -6.31
CA HIS A 13 -0.66 -9.13 -6.46
C HIS A 13 -2.08 -8.93 -5.90
N GLY A 14 -2.42 -7.73 -5.47
CA GLY A 14 -3.78 -7.42 -5.05
C GLY A 14 -4.69 -7.13 -6.25
N HIS A 15 -5.99 -6.98 -5.99
CA HIS A 15 -6.99 -6.78 -7.02
C HIS A 15 -7.59 -5.39 -7.04
N HIS A 16 -7.29 -4.57 -6.04
CA HIS A 16 -7.92 -3.25 -5.88
C HIS A 16 -6.89 -2.15 -5.71
N SER A 17 -7.26 -0.93 -6.06
CA SER A 17 -6.40 0.24 -5.86
C SER A 17 -6.23 0.56 -4.38
N ALA A 18 -5.25 1.41 -4.06
CA ALA A 18 -5.04 1.87 -2.69
C ALA A 18 -6.30 2.55 -2.13
N ALA A 19 -6.97 3.38 -2.92
CA ALA A 19 -8.19 4.06 -2.49
C ALA A 19 -9.33 3.07 -2.21
N GLU A 20 -9.51 2.07 -3.07
CA GLU A 20 -10.53 1.04 -2.87
C GLU A 20 -10.26 0.19 -1.63
N MET A 21 -9.00 -0.19 -1.41
CA MET A 21 -8.59 -0.92 -0.21
C MET A 21 -8.85 -0.10 1.04
N TYR A 22 -8.55 1.20 1.00
CA TYR A 22 -8.78 2.10 2.12
C TYR A 22 -10.27 2.20 2.45
N GLU A 23 -11.14 2.36 1.45
CA GLU A 23 -12.59 2.45 1.69
C GLU A 23 -13.12 1.17 2.33
N SER A 24 -12.62 0.01 1.93
CA SER A 24 -12.99 -1.27 2.55
C SER A 24 -12.54 -1.33 4.01
N ALA A 25 -11.35 -0.84 4.31
CA ALA A 25 -10.84 -0.79 5.68
C ALA A 25 -11.67 0.14 6.56
N ALA A 26 -12.07 1.28 6.03
CA ALA A 26 -12.95 2.22 6.74
C ALA A 26 -14.31 1.59 7.03
N ALA A 27 -14.88 0.90 6.05
CA ALA A 27 -16.17 0.20 6.22
C ALA A 27 -16.07 -0.92 7.24
N ALA A 28 -14.91 -1.57 7.37
CA ALA A 28 -14.68 -2.65 8.33
C ALA A 28 -14.42 -2.13 9.76
N GLY A 29 -14.31 -0.82 9.95
CA GLY A 29 -14.10 -0.23 11.27
C GLY A 29 -12.66 -0.23 11.75
N LEU A 30 -11.69 -0.32 10.86
CA LEU A 30 -10.28 -0.25 11.26
C LEU A 30 -9.92 1.18 11.71
N ASP A 31 -9.02 1.26 12.67
CA ASP A 31 -8.48 2.54 13.16
C ASP A 31 -7.18 2.92 12.45
N LEU A 32 -6.37 1.92 12.13
CA LEU A 32 -5.13 2.08 11.38
C LEU A 32 -5.12 1.10 10.20
N PHE A 33 -4.64 1.56 9.06
CA PHE A 33 -4.58 0.74 7.87
C PHE A 33 -3.27 0.97 7.12
N GLY A 34 -2.42 -0.06 7.05
CA GLY A 34 -1.13 -0.02 6.39
C GLY A 34 -1.18 -0.59 4.98
N LEU A 35 -0.71 0.18 4.02
CA LEU A 35 -0.54 -0.25 2.65
C LEU A 35 0.95 -0.54 2.44
N SER A 36 1.29 -1.80 2.24
CA SER A 36 2.68 -2.28 2.20
C SER A 36 2.92 -3.04 0.91
N GLU A 37 3.53 -2.38 -0.06
CA GLU A 37 3.88 -3.04 -1.31
C GLU A 37 5.30 -3.59 -1.27
N HIS A 38 5.62 -4.49 -2.20
CA HIS A 38 6.96 -5.02 -2.34
C HIS A 38 7.93 -3.92 -2.76
N SER A 39 9.12 -3.92 -2.17
CA SER A 39 10.16 -2.95 -2.52
C SER A 39 10.62 -3.16 -3.96
N PRO A 40 11.10 -2.10 -4.63
CA PRO A 40 11.75 -2.27 -5.92
C PRO A 40 12.92 -3.25 -5.83
N LEU A 41 13.08 -4.07 -6.86
CA LEU A 41 14.16 -5.04 -6.97
C LEU A 41 15.06 -4.69 -8.15
N PRO A 42 16.33 -5.14 -8.12
CA PRO A 42 17.15 -5.09 -9.33
C PRO A 42 16.43 -5.78 -10.49
N GLU A 43 16.62 -5.28 -11.70
CA GLU A 43 15.90 -5.75 -12.88
C GLU A 43 15.96 -7.28 -13.04
N GLU A 44 17.09 -7.89 -12.73
CA GLU A 44 17.32 -9.33 -12.84
C GLU A 44 16.43 -10.17 -11.93
N TYR A 45 15.85 -9.56 -10.87
CA TYR A 45 14.96 -10.23 -9.93
C TYR A 45 13.50 -9.83 -10.11
N ALA A 46 13.24 -8.82 -10.92
CA ALA A 46 11.88 -8.36 -11.14
C ALA A 46 11.09 -9.36 -11.96
N CYS A 47 9.84 -9.59 -11.62
CA CYS A 47 8.95 -10.48 -12.35
C CYS A 47 7.52 -10.00 -12.28
N LYS A 48 6.62 -10.68 -13.01
CA LYS A 48 5.21 -10.27 -13.12
C LYS A 48 4.47 -10.26 -11.79
N LEU A 49 4.87 -11.10 -10.84
CA LEU A 49 4.23 -11.15 -9.52
C LEU A 49 4.63 -9.94 -8.66
N TYR A 50 5.71 -9.28 -9.01
CA TYR A 50 6.25 -8.15 -8.26
C TYR A 50 6.27 -6.90 -9.13
N VAL A 51 5.09 -6.53 -9.62
CA VAL A 51 4.96 -5.34 -10.49
C VAL A 51 5.51 -4.09 -9.78
N ALA A 52 5.33 -4.00 -8.47
CA ALA A 52 5.87 -2.91 -7.67
C ALA A 52 7.41 -2.92 -7.62
N ALA A 53 8.05 -4.04 -7.99
CA ALA A 53 9.51 -4.10 -8.04
C ALA A 53 10.10 -3.19 -9.11
N PHE A 54 9.30 -2.77 -10.09
CA PHE A 54 9.74 -1.78 -11.07
C PHE A 54 9.64 -0.40 -10.44
N PRO A 55 10.73 0.38 -10.43
CA PRO A 55 10.78 1.64 -9.66
C PRO A 55 9.65 2.62 -9.97
N GLY A 56 9.22 2.70 -11.23
CA GLY A 56 8.11 3.58 -11.62
C GLY A 56 6.79 3.21 -10.96
N ASN A 57 6.49 1.92 -10.89
CA ASN A 57 5.27 1.42 -10.27
C ASN A 57 5.27 1.66 -8.77
N PHE A 58 6.41 1.44 -8.13
CA PHE A 58 6.53 1.71 -6.69
C PHE A 58 6.38 3.19 -6.40
N ARG A 59 6.95 4.06 -7.23
CA ARG A 59 6.80 5.51 -7.09
C ARG A 59 5.34 5.92 -7.17
N ASP A 60 4.58 5.38 -8.12
CA ASP A 60 3.16 5.67 -8.28
C ASP A 60 2.38 5.22 -7.04
N PHE A 61 2.69 4.04 -6.52
CA PHE A 61 2.09 3.55 -5.28
C PHE A 61 2.36 4.51 -4.11
N VAL A 62 3.59 4.96 -3.94
CA VAL A 62 3.95 5.91 -2.87
C VAL A 62 3.14 7.20 -3.02
N GLN A 63 3.05 7.74 -4.23
CA GLN A 63 2.29 8.96 -4.49
C GLN A 63 0.80 8.78 -4.18
N ASP A 64 0.23 7.63 -4.55
CA ASP A 64 -1.18 7.33 -4.29
C ASP A 64 -1.47 7.26 -2.79
N VAL A 65 -0.60 6.60 -2.01
CA VAL A 65 -0.78 6.49 -0.56
C VAL A 65 -0.58 7.83 0.12
N GLN A 66 0.39 8.63 -0.34
CA GLN A 66 0.61 9.97 0.21
C GLN A 66 -0.58 10.90 -0.06
N ALA A 67 -1.17 10.84 -1.25
CA ALA A 67 -2.36 11.61 -1.58
C ALA A 67 -3.54 11.19 -0.72
N LEU A 68 -3.72 9.89 -0.52
CA LEU A 68 -4.75 9.33 0.34
C LEU A 68 -4.58 9.81 1.79
N ARG A 69 -3.37 9.72 2.30
CA ARG A 69 -3.05 10.16 3.66
C ARG A 69 -3.33 11.65 3.85
N GLN A 70 -2.94 12.48 2.88
CA GLN A 70 -3.19 13.92 2.94
C GLN A 70 -4.69 14.23 2.98
N ARG A 71 -5.48 13.50 2.19
CA ARG A 71 -6.94 13.66 2.14
C ARG A 71 -7.61 13.28 3.47
N GLU A 72 -7.11 12.24 4.12
CA GLU A 72 -7.75 11.67 5.32
C GLU A 72 -7.12 12.13 6.64
N LEU A 73 -6.06 12.93 6.59
CA LEU A 73 -5.25 13.28 7.78
C LEU A 73 -6.08 13.97 8.88
N GLU A 74 -7.06 14.80 8.53
CA GLU A 74 -7.85 15.57 9.48
C GLU A 74 -9.18 14.90 9.85
N ARG A 75 -9.44 13.68 9.35
CA ARG A 75 -10.69 12.97 9.61
C ARG A 75 -10.53 12.01 10.77
N GLU A 76 -11.10 12.37 11.93
CA GLU A 76 -10.97 11.58 13.16
C GLU A 76 -11.84 10.32 13.15
N ASP A 77 -12.86 10.28 12.30
CA ASP A 77 -13.81 9.16 12.21
C ASP A 77 -13.40 8.08 11.19
N ARG A 78 -12.22 8.23 10.61
CA ARG A 78 -11.73 7.33 9.56
C ARG A 78 -10.35 6.78 9.94
N PRO A 79 -9.98 5.59 9.42
CA PRO A 79 -8.66 5.05 9.70
C PRO A 79 -7.54 5.96 9.19
N LEU A 80 -6.42 5.96 9.90
CA LEU A 80 -5.22 6.63 9.42
C LEU A 80 -4.51 5.71 8.44
N PRO A 81 -4.33 6.14 7.16
CA PRO A 81 -3.57 5.34 6.20
C PRO A 81 -2.07 5.49 6.45
N LEU A 82 -1.37 4.37 6.45
CA LEU A 82 0.07 4.32 6.67
C LEU A 82 0.76 3.75 5.44
N LEU A 83 1.88 4.35 5.07
CA LEU A 83 2.72 3.85 3.98
C LEU A 83 3.76 2.89 4.55
N GLY A 84 3.77 1.67 4.03
CA GLY A 84 4.75 0.66 4.39
C GLY A 84 5.42 0.07 3.15
N VAL A 85 6.41 -0.76 3.39
CA VAL A 85 7.10 -1.48 2.33
C VAL A 85 7.46 -2.89 2.82
N GLU A 86 7.26 -3.89 1.96
CA GLU A 86 7.70 -5.24 2.21
C GLU A 86 9.05 -5.43 1.52
N LEU A 87 10.08 -5.71 2.32
CA LEU A 87 11.44 -5.89 1.82
C LEU A 87 11.69 -7.36 1.51
N ASP A 88 12.21 -7.62 0.32
CA ASP A 88 12.61 -8.96 -0.09
C ASP A 88 14.08 -9.18 0.24
N TRP A 89 14.38 -10.33 0.85
CA TRP A 89 15.75 -10.69 1.19
C TRP A 89 16.40 -11.38 0.00
N LEU A 90 17.45 -10.76 -0.52
CA LEU A 90 18.24 -11.29 -1.64
C LEU A 90 19.59 -11.77 -1.14
N ARG A 91 20.03 -12.91 -1.65
CA ARG A 91 21.33 -13.48 -1.33
C ARG A 91 22.31 -13.36 -2.50
#